data_6e0bf77a0637fda4a57e370681de35e8
#
_entry.id   6e0bf77a0637fda4a57e370681de35e8
#
_cell.length_a   1.000
_cell.length_b   1.000
_cell.length_c   1.000
_cell.angle_alpha   90.00
_cell.angle_beta   90.00
_cell.angle_gamma   90.00
#
_symmetry.space_group_name_H-M   'P 1'
#
loop_
_entity.id
_entity.type
_entity.pdbx_description
1 polymer ?
#
loop_
_entity_poly.entity_id
_entity_poly.type
_entity_poly.pdbx_seq_one_letter_code
_entity_poly.pdbx_strand_id
1 'polypeptide(L)'
;MICALFAGCGSSGSPAAAVEGDVLKIGIFEPATGENGAGGMQEVLGARYANKVVPSVTVNGKEYKIELVEVDNQSDKTAAVTAAQNLVSSGVIAVIGSYGSGVSIAAGSTFEQAKIPAVGGSCTNPQVTLGNDYYFRVCFLDPFQGTVMASYANNEGCKKAAVIMQNGDDYSTGLANYFADAFAEMDGCEVVYTGTYNTNETDFNAILTAAKAADPDVLFIPSSITTAGIIIKQARDMGITARIMAGDTWENATIMENAGVENCEGVALSTFFDENDTDASEFVQGFKAYLNGDAEALKLNGNNDTVAAVSALGYDAYMAIIEALKNVSGDITGEAVRDALASVSFDGVTGSISFDENGDANKDMAYIKIMSDGAFKFVGTQKTDGTFTPAA
;
A
#
# COMPACT_ATOMS: atom_id res chain seq x y z
N MET A 1 32.45 4.96 55.98
CA MET A 1 31.03 4.74 55.60
C MET A 1 30.71 5.75 54.50
N ILE A 2 30.81 5.36 53.24
CA ILE A 2 30.55 6.22 52.09
C ILE A 2 29.27 5.66 51.43
N CYS A 3 28.16 6.41 51.54
CA CYS A 3 26.94 6.10 50.82
C CYS A 3 27.05 6.56 49.37
N ALA A 4 27.10 5.63 48.45
CA ALA A 4 26.93 5.91 47.01
C ALA A 4 25.45 6.01 46.67
N LEU A 5 25.00 7.18 46.27
CA LEU A 5 23.71 7.42 45.69
C LEU A 5 23.74 6.95 44.23
N PHE A 6 23.02 5.88 43.93
CA PHE A 6 22.69 5.52 42.53
C PHE A 6 21.58 6.46 42.03
N ALA A 7 21.92 7.40 41.17
CA ALA A 7 20.98 8.14 40.39
C ALA A 7 20.52 7.21 39.21
N GLY A 8 19.28 6.73 39.28
CA GLY A 8 18.66 6.03 38.17
C GLY A 8 18.35 7.02 37.06
N CYS A 9 18.99 6.87 35.90
CA CYS A 9 18.58 7.51 34.66
C CYS A 9 17.27 6.83 34.18
N GLY A 10 16.14 7.41 34.53
CA GLY A 10 14.90 7.18 33.82
C GLY A 10 14.97 7.95 32.49
N SER A 11 15.01 7.27 31.38
CA SER A 11 14.81 7.87 30.05
C SER A 11 13.34 8.27 29.92
N SER A 12 12.99 9.45 30.41
CA SER A 12 11.78 10.14 30.01
C SER A 12 12.01 10.62 28.58
N GLY A 13 11.33 10.03 27.60
CA GLY A 13 11.27 10.56 26.25
C GLY A 13 10.83 12.03 26.35
N SER A 14 11.68 12.94 25.93
CA SER A 14 11.31 14.34 25.81
C SER A 14 10.18 14.45 24.80
N PRO A 15 9.11 15.22 25.06
CA PRO A 15 8.09 15.50 24.05
C PRO A 15 8.78 16.11 22.83
N ALA A 16 8.35 15.71 21.62
CA ALA A 16 8.86 16.29 20.39
C ALA A 16 8.79 17.82 20.50
N ALA A 17 9.91 18.48 20.22
CA ALA A 17 10.00 19.94 20.33
C ALA A 17 8.98 20.59 19.35
N ALA A 18 8.31 21.66 19.80
CA ALA A 18 7.44 22.43 18.92
C ALA A 18 8.24 22.95 17.71
N VAL A 19 7.56 23.02 16.57
CA VAL A 19 8.18 23.46 15.31
C VAL A 19 8.69 24.89 15.43
N GLU A 20 9.98 25.06 15.14
CA GLU A 20 10.60 26.37 15.04
C GLU A 20 10.70 26.79 13.55
N GLY A 21 10.35 28.06 13.24
CA GLY A 21 10.44 28.61 11.89
C GLY A 21 9.14 28.49 11.07
N ASP A 22 9.29 28.49 9.74
CA ASP A 22 8.18 28.55 8.77
C ASP A 22 8.13 27.32 7.85
N VAL A 23 8.80 26.22 8.24
CA VAL A 23 8.87 24.97 7.48
C VAL A 23 8.38 23.82 8.35
N LEU A 24 7.44 23.03 7.83
CA LEU A 24 7.03 21.75 8.38
C LEU A 24 7.61 20.62 7.52
N LYS A 25 8.20 19.62 8.15
CA LYS A 25 8.75 18.48 7.45
C LYS A 25 7.78 17.30 7.53
N ILE A 26 7.46 16.72 6.36
CA ILE A 26 6.71 15.47 6.24
C ILE A 26 7.68 14.40 5.74
N GLY A 27 7.78 13.29 6.46
CA GLY A 27 8.59 12.15 6.06
C GLY A 27 7.92 11.34 4.95
N ILE A 28 8.71 10.82 4.01
CA ILE A 28 8.30 9.81 3.06
C ILE A 28 9.06 8.54 3.40
N PHE A 29 8.32 7.52 3.85
CA PHE A 29 8.83 6.24 4.32
C PHE A 29 8.44 5.14 3.34
N GLU A 30 9.12 5.08 2.20
CA GLU A 30 8.75 4.19 1.10
C GLU A 30 9.93 3.32 0.63
N PRO A 31 9.69 2.14 0.05
CA PRO A 31 10.75 1.42 -0.64
C PRO A 31 11.08 2.11 -1.97
N ALA A 32 12.30 2.59 -2.10
CA ALA A 32 12.88 2.99 -3.39
C ALA A 32 13.63 1.82 -4.05
N THR A 33 13.97 0.80 -3.25
CA THR A 33 14.68 -0.41 -3.66
C THR A 33 14.05 -1.65 -3.04
N GLY A 34 14.56 -2.86 -3.40
CA GLY A 34 14.04 -4.13 -2.92
C GLY A 34 12.87 -4.65 -3.73
N GLU A 35 12.17 -5.66 -3.19
CA GLU A 35 11.16 -6.45 -3.91
C GLU A 35 9.97 -5.62 -4.43
N ASN A 36 9.65 -4.52 -3.76
CA ASN A 36 8.53 -3.64 -4.05
C ASN A 36 8.94 -2.21 -4.42
N GLY A 37 10.23 -1.96 -4.70
CA GLY A 37 10.75 -0.63 -4.97
C GLY A 37 10.02 0.11 -6.11
N ALA A 38 9.60 -0.60 -7.15
CA ALA A 38 8.86 0.01 -8.27
C ALA A 38 7.49 0.57 -7.81
N GLY A 39 6.76 -0.16 -6.96
CA GLY A 39 5.48 0.29 -6.41
C GLY A 39 5.65 1.44 -5.42
N GLY A 40 6.60 1.33 -4.49
CA GLY A 40 6.88 2.41 -3.54
C GLY A 40 7.25 3.72 -4.22
N MET A 41 8.04 3.67 -5.29
CA MET A 41 8.36 4.89 -6.05
C MET A 41 7.14 5.50 -6.75
N GLN A 42 6.16 4.71 -7.17
CA GLN A 42 4.89 5.24 -7.69
C GLN A 42 4.08 5.94 -6.58
N GLU A 43 4.09 5.41 -5.35
CA GLU A 43 3.45 6.05 -4.19
C GLU A 43 4.15 7.36 -3.83
N VAL A 44 5.49 7.38 -3.83
CA VAL A 44 6.32 8.60 -3.66
C VAL A 44 5.96 9.67 -4.70
N LEU A 45 5.78 9.29 -5.97
CA LEU A 45 5.42 10.25 -7.02
C LEU A 45 4.08 10.92 -6.75
N GLY A 46 3.10 10.20 -6.20
CA GLY A 46 1.82 10.77 -5.77
C GLY A 46 2.00 11.83 -4.68
N ALA A 47 2.78 11.53 -3.64
CA ALA A 47 3.08 12.46 -2.56
C ALA A 47 3.89 13.69 -3.04
N ARG A 48 4.87 13.49 -3.92
CA ARG A 48 5.64 14.60 -4.55
C ARG A 48 4.74 15.51 -5.39
N TYR A 49 3.82 14.93 -6.15
CA TYR A 49 2.87 15.71 -6.93
C TYR A 49 1.91 16.48 -6.02
N ALA A 50 1.40 15.88 -4.96
CA ALA A 50 0.57 16.55 -3.97
C ALA A 50 1.30 17.75 -3.34
N ASN A 51 2.56 17.59 -2.95
CA ASN A 51 3.39 18.68 -2.43
C ASN A 51 3.64 19.78 -3.48
N LYS A 52 3.78 19.42 -4.76
CA LYS A 52 3.90 20.40 -5.84
C LYS A 52 2.62 21.25 -6.00
N VAL A 53 1.45 20.63 -5.85
CA VAL A 53 0.14 21.31 -5.97
C VAL A 53 -0.20 22.10 -4.70
N VAL A 54 0.12 21.56 -3.54
CA VAL A 54 -0.14 22.16 -2.23
C VAL A 54 1.18 22.26 -1.44
N PRO A 55 2.05 23.24 -1.77
CA PRO A 55 3.40 23.33 -1.19
C PRO A 55 3.44 23.96 0.21
N SER A 56 2.32 24.46 0.70
CA SER A 56 2.21 25.13 2.00
C SER A 56 0.84 24.90 2.64
N VAL A 57 0.76 25.11 3.95
CA VAL A 57 -0.47 25.02 4.73
C VAL A 57 -0.54 26.15 5.74
N THR A 58 -1.75 26.68 5.97
CA THR A 58 -1.98 27.68 7.04
C THR A 58 -2.43 26.96 8.31
N VAL A 59 -1.67 27.10 9.39
CA VAL A 59 -1.98 26.56 10.73
C VAL A 59 -2.03 27.73 11.72
N ASN A 60 -3.11 27.87 12.47
CA ASN A 60 -3.31 28.97 13.45
C ASN A 60 -3.07 30.38 12.86
N GLY A 61 -3.42 30.59 11.58
CA GLY A 61 -3.25 31.87 10.88
C GLY A 61 -1.84 32.17 10.38
N LYS A 62 -0.89 31.24 10.54
CA LYS A 62 0.48 31.32 10.01
C LYS A 62 0.66 30.33 8.87
N GLU A 63 1.24 30.77 7.76
CA GLU A 63 1.60 29.93 6.64
C GLU A 63 2.93 29.20 6.91
N TYR A 64 2.95 27.90 6.61
CA TYR A 64 4.13 27.05 6.68
C TYR A 64 4.35 26.38 5.34
N LYS A 65 5.60 26.41 4.87
CA LYS A 65 6.02 25.64 3.71
C LYS A 65 6.18 24.16 4.10
N ILE A 66 5.80 23.25 3.22
CA ILE A 66 6.01 21.81 3.43
C ILE A 66 7.31 21.37 2.71
N GLU A 67 8.18 20.71 3.47
CA GLU A 67 9.39 20.03 2.97
C GLU A 67 9.21 18.51 3.10
N LEU A 68 9.45 17.76 2.03
CA LEU A 68 9.46 16.30 2.05
C LEU A 68 10.85 15.79 2.41
N VAL A 69 10.92 14.86 3.36
CA VAL A 69 12.15 14.15 3.77
C VAL A 69 11.99 12.69 3.42
N GLU A 70 12.67 12.23 2.39
CA GLU A 70 12.53 10.88 1.85
C GLU A 70 13.57 9.93 2.41
N VAL A 71 13.16 8.71 2.75
CA VAL A 71 14.02 7.60 3.16
C VAL A 71 13.58 6.32 2.47
N ASP A 72 14.58 5.50 2.08
CA ASP A 72 14.36 4.17 1.51
C ASP A 72 14.32 3.12 2.62
N ASN A 73 13.21 2.39 2.76
CA ASN A 73 13.10 1.27 3.68
C ASN A 73 13.49 -0.08 3.05
N GLN A 74 13.85 -0.09 1.75
CA GLN A 74 14.41 -1.21 1.00
C GLN A 74 13.50 -2.45 0.92
N SER A 75 12.20 -2.35 1.18
CA SER A 75 11.28 -3.48 1.35
C SER A 75 11.76 -4.49 2.43
N ASP A 76 12.61 -4.07 3.37
CA ASP A 76 13.23 -4.90 4.40
C ASP A 76 12.84 -4.42 5.81
N LYS A 77 12.33 -5.34 6.65
CA LYS A 77 11.86 -5.01 8.01
C LYS A 77 12.95 -4.42 8.91
N THR A 78 14.21 -4.83 8.74
CA THR A 78 15.33 -4.32 9.54
C THR A 78 15.75 -2.92 9.07
N ALA A 79 15.85 -2.72 7.76
CA ALA A 79 16.13 -1.42 7.17
C ALA A 79 15.01 -0.41 7.50
N ALA A 80 13.75 -0.87 7.52
CA ALA A 80 12.57 -0.06 7.86
C ALA A 80 12.68 0.59 9.24
N VAL A 81 13.11 -0.15 10.26
CA VAL A 81 13.32 0.43 11.62
C VAL A 81 14.37 1.53 11.59
N THR A 82 15.47 1.33 10.86
CA THR A 82 16.52 2.33 10.71
C THR A 82 16.04 3.57 9.95
N ALA A 83 15.29 3.36 8.86
CA ALA A 83 14.70 4.44 8.07
C ALA A 83 13.71 5.28 8.92
N ALA A 84 12.87 4.63 9.72
CA ALA A 84 11.97 5.32 10.64
C ALA A 84 12.72 6.17 11.67
N GLN A 85 13.81 5.64 12.29
CA GLN A 85 14.66 6.39 13.21
C GLN A 85 15.32 7.61 12.55
N ASN A 86 15.71 7.48 11.27
CA ASN A 86 16.26 8.60 10.51
C ASN A 86 15.22 9.71 10.29
N LEU A 87 13.97 9.36 9.96
CA LEU A 87 12.88 10.34 9.84
C LEU A 87 12.61 11.05 11.18
N VAL A 88 12.49 10.29 12.27
CA VAL A 88 12.31 10.84 13.61
C VAL A 88 13.42 11.85 13.93
N SER A 89 14.68 11.47 13.66
CA SER A 89 15.85 12.33 13.91
C SER A 89 15.89 13.57 13.01
N SER A 90 15.26 13.52 11.84
CA SER A 90 15.16 14.65 10.91
C SER A 90 14.13 15.70 11.33
N GLY A 91 13.34 15.42 12.39
CA GLY A 91 12.35 16.35 12.94
C GLY A 91 11.10 16.47 12.07
N VAL A 92 10.65 15.37 11.45
CA VAL A 92 9.36 15.33 10.75
C VAL A 92 8.21 15.36 11.75
N ILE A 93 7.07 15.96 11.35
CA ILE A 93 5.87 16.06 12.19
C ILE A 93 4.82 15.00 11.88
N ALA A 94 4.91 14.40 10.71
CA ALA A 94 4.09 13.30 10.22
C ALA A 94 4.87 12.53 9.16
N VAL A 95 4.42 11.32 8.83
CA VAL A 95 5.05 10.43 7.85
C VAL A 95 4.00 9.92 6.87
N ILE A 96 4.35 9.81 5.59
CA ILE A 96 3.59 9.10 4.56
C ILE A 96 4.29 7.76 4.30
N GLY A 97 3.52 6.69 4.20
CA GLY A 97 4.01 5.36 3.85
C GLY A 97 3.71 4.31 4.90
N SER A 98 3.93 3.06 4.57
CA SER A 98 4.73 2.56 3.45
C SER A 98 3.90 1.70 2.49
N TYR A 99 4.39 1.59 1.26
CA TYR A 99 4.06 0.50 0.36
C TYR A 99 4.63 -0.81 0.93
N GLY A 100 3.83 -1.58 1.56
CA GLY A 100 4.26 -2.84 2.17
C GLY A 100 3.91 -2.91 3.65
N SER A 101 3.05 -3.87 3.99
CA SER A 101 2.53 -4.05 5.35
C SER A 101 3.63 -4.43 6.33
N GLY A 102 4.54 -5.35 5.96
CA GLY A 102 5.57 -5.85 6.85
C GLY A 102 6.57 -4.78 7.31
N VAL A 103 6.95 -3.84 6.44
CA VAL A 103 7.84 -2.72 6.79
C VAL A 103 7.10 -1.67 7.63
N SER A 104 5.81 -1.45 7.36
CA SER A 104 4.94 -0.57 8.15
C SER A 104 4.77 -1.07 9.58
N ILE A 105 4.48 -2.36 9.75
CA ILE A 105 4.39 -3.02 11.08
C ILE A 105 5.71 -2.92 11.83
N ALA A 106 6.84 -3.21 11.16
CA ALA A 106 8.16 -3.16 11.78
C ALA A 106 8.55 -1.75 12.28
N ALA A 107 8.19 -0.71 11.52
CA ALA A 107 8.49 0.68 11.85
C ALA A 107 7.48 1.32 12.82
N GLY A 108 6.26 0.78 12.90
CA GLY A 108 5.13 1.39 13.61
C GLY A 108 5.44 1.79 15.04
N SER A 109 6.10 0.91 15.81
CA SER A 109 6.48 1.22 17.19
C SER A 109 7.51 2.36 17.32
N THR A 110 8.35 2.60 16.29
CA THR A 110 9.31 3.72 16.28
C THR A 110 8.56 5.06 16.15
N PHE A 111 7.57 5.13 15.27
CA PHE A 111 6.75 6.32 15.09
C PHE A 111 5.87 6.59 16.32
N GLU A 112 5.23 5.56 16.87
CA GLU A 112 4.41 5.67 18.07
C GLU A 112 5.22 6.18 19.28
N GLN A 113 6.39 5.60 19.56
CA GLN A 113 7.26 6.04 20.66
C GLN A 113 7.74 7.49 20.48
N ALA A 114 7.97 7.91 19.24
CA ALA A 114 8.33 9.28 18.91
C ALA A 114 7.12 10.24 18.89
N LYS A 115 5.90 9.71 19.01
CA LYS A 115 4.63 10.46 18.88
C LYS A 115 4.51 11.19 17.54
N ILE A 116 4.90 10.54 16.45
CA ILE A 116 4.82 11.03 15.10
C ILE A 116 3.83 10.16 14.33
N PRO A 117 2.69 10.72 13.85
CA PRO A 117 1.72 9.92 13.11
C PRO A 117 2.24 9.55 11.73
N ALA A 118 1.89 8.34 11.29
CA ALA A 118 2.12 7.85 9.93
C ALA A 118 0.78 7.65 9.22
N VAL A 119 0.72 7.97 7.93
CA VAL A 119 -0.42 7.73 7.05
C VAL A 119 0.03 6.83 5.91
N GLY A 120 -0.34 5.56 5.97
CA GLY A 120 -0.04 4.58 4.94
C GLY A 120 -0.91 4.78 3.70
N GLY A 121 -0.28 4.71 2.53
CA GLY A 121 -1.01 4.69 1.26
C GLY A 121 -1.61 3.32 1.00
N SER A 122 -0.78 2.29 0.87
CA SER A 122 -1.18 0.96 0.37
C SER A 122 -0.85 -0.22 1.31
N CYS A 123 -0.54 0.02 2.57
CA CYS A 123 -0.27 -1.05 3.55
C CYS A 123 -1.57 -1.66 4.11
N THR A 124 -2.07 -2.69 3.46
CA THR A 124 -3.42 -3.24 3.64
C THR A 124 -3.62 -4.20 4.82
N ASN A 125 -2.52 -4.75 5.40
CA ASN A 125 -2.64 -5.70 6.51
C ASN A 125 -3.19 -5.04 7.78
N PRO A 126 -4.21 -5.63 8.46
CA PRO A 126 -4.81 -5.04 9.68
C PRO A 126 -3.81 -4.75 10.80
N GLN A 127 -2.71 -5.52 10.89
CA GLN A 127 -1.72 -5.36 11.96
C GLN A 127 -0.93 -4.04 11.88
N VAL A 128 -1.05 -3.29 10.78
CA VAL A 128 -0.37 -1.98 10.63
C VAL A 128 -0.92 -0.96 11.63
N THR A 129 -2.23 -0.90 11.78
CA THR A 129 -2.93 0.08 12.63
C THR A 129 -3.39 -0.53 13.95
N LEU A 130 -3.66 -1.84 13.99
CA LEU A 130 -4.22 -2.51 15.16
C LEU A 130 -3.30 -2.36 16.39
N GLY A 131 -3.78 -1.60 17.38
CA GLY A 131 -3.05 -1.33 18.62
C GLY A 131 -1.95 -0.28 18.50
N ASN A 132 -1.96 0.52 17.44
CA ASN A 132 -1.04 1.63 17.22
C ASN A 132 -1.82 2.93 16.90
N ASP A 133 -2.04 3.76 17.90
CA ASP A 133 -2.80 5.02 17.77
C ASP A 133 -2.11 6.08 16.89
N TYR A 134 -0.90 5.83 16.43
CA TYR A 134 -0.12 6.73 15.57
C TYR A 134 -0.02 6.25 14.13
N TYR A 135 -0.72 5.18 13.73
CA TYR A 135 -0.74 4.73 12.36
C TYR A 135 -2.15 4.83 11.76
N PHE A 136 -2.27 5.53 10.66
CA PHE A 136 -3.48 5.70 9.85
C PHE A 136 -3.22 5.14 8.46
N ARG A 137 -4.28 4.88 7.67
CA ARG A 137 -4.13 4.48 6.26
C ARG A 137 -5.33 4.92 5.43
N VAL A 138 -5.08 5.20 4.15
CA VAL A 138 -6.11 5.65 3.21
C VAL A 138 -6.64 4.54 2.30
N CYS A 139 -6.06 3.32 2.36
CA CYS A 139 -6.48 2.14 1.60
C CYS A 139 -7.53 1.29 2.35
N PHE A 140 -8.10 0.31 1.63
CA PHE A 140 -8.87 -0.79 2.24
C PHE A 140 -7.95 -1.82 2.93
N LEU A 141 -8.55 -2.79 3.63
CA LEU A 141 -7.83 -3.83 4.37
C LEU A 141 -7.82 -5.18 3.66
N ASP A 142 -6.83 -6.03 3.97
CA ASP A 142 -6.72 -7.40 3.45
C ASP A 142 -7.94 -8.29 3.68
N PRO A 143 -8.66 -8.25 4.84
CA PRO A 143 -9.90 -9.01 5.00
C PRO A 143 -10.97 -8.62 3.97
N PHE A 144 -11.09 -7.33 3.68
CA PHE A 144 -11.96 -6.82 2.63
C PHE A 144 -11.48 -7.29 1.25
N GLN A 145 -10.19 -7.11 0.94
CA GLN A 145 -9.58 -7.45 -0.33
C GLN A 145 -9.66 -8.96 -0.62
N GLY A 146 -9.37 -9.80 0.38
CA GLY A 146 -9.47 -11.26 0.26
C GLY A 146 -10.89 -11.71 -0.07
N THR A 147 -11.89 -11.16 0.61
CA THR A 147 -13.31 -11.43 0.34
C THR A 147 -13.74 -10.95 -1.06
N VAL A 148 -13.28 -9.78 -1.47
CA VAL A 148 -13.52 -9.23 -2.83
C VAL A 148 -12.96 -10.16 -3.89
N MET A 149 -11.71 -10.59 -3.76
CA MET A 149 -11.07 -11.45 -4.76
C MET A 149 -11.67 -12.87 -4.77
N ALA A 150 -12.05 -13.41 -3.62
CA ALA A 150 -12.78 -14.68 -3.54
C ALA A 150 -14.16 -14.58 -4.23
N SER A 151 -14.90 -13.50 -3.98
CA SER A 151 -16.18 -13.24 -4.64
C SER A 151 -16.01 -13.09 -6.17
N TYR A 152 -14.99 -12.36 -6.60
CA TYR A 152 -14.70 -12.20 -8.02
C TYR A 152 -14.33 -13.55 -8.67
N ALA A 153 -13.48 -14.37 -8.04
CA ALA A 153 -13.15 -15.70 -8.53
C ALA A 153 -14.41 -16.59 -8.67
N ASN A 154 -15.28 -16.57 -7.66
CA ASN A 154 -16.55 -17.32 -7.73
C ASN A 154 -17.49 -16.80 -8.82
N ASN A 155 -17.60 -15.49 -9.01
CA ASN A 155 -18.39 -14.87 -10.09
C ASN A 155 -17.86 -15.27 -11.50
N GLU A 156 -16.54 -15.44 -11.61
CA GLU A 156 -15.87 -15.96 -12.81
C GLU A 156 -16.00 -17.49 -12.99
N GLY A 157 -16.74 -18.17 -12.11
CA GLY A 157 -17.03 -19.59 -12.19
C GLY A 157 -15.98 -20.51 -11.58
N CYS A 158 -14.96 -19.97 -10.88
CA CYS A 158 -13.95 -20.76 -10.19
C CYS A 158 -14.54 -21.44 -8.96
N LYS A 159 -14.27 -22.73 -8.77
CA LYS A 159 -14.71 -23.54 -7.63
C LYS A 159 -13.57 -24.16 -6.85
N LYS A 160 -12.39 -24.30 -7.45
CA LYS A 160 -11.19 -24.85 -6.85
C LYS A 160 -10.08 -23.80 -6.87
N ALA A 161 -9.54 -23.47 -5.71
CA ALA A 161 -8.44 -22.52 -5.59
C ALA A 161 -7.15 -23.22 -5.14
N ALA A 162 -6.04 -22.86 -5.78
CA ALA A 162 -4.71 -23.06 -5.22
C ALA A 162 -4.19 -21.70 -4.72
N VAL A 163 -3.71 -21.67 -3.48
CA VAL A 163 -3.22 -20.45 -2.83
C VAL A 163 -1.72 -20.59 -2.58
N ILE A 164 -0.94 -19.61 -3.04
CA ILE A 164 0.53 -19.61 -2.90
C ILE A 164 0.93 -18.30 -2.25
N MET A 165 1.70 -18.37 -1.15
CA MET A 165 2.07 -17.20 -0.35
C MET A 165 3.57 -17.17 -0.03
N GLN A 166 4.09 -15.96 0.17
CA GLN A 166 5.48 -15.72 0.58
C GLN A 166 5.59 -15.86 2.09
N ASN A 167 6.41 -16.81 2.54
CA ASN A 167 6.66 -17.05 3.96
C ASN A 167 7.41 -15.89 4.59
N GLY A 168 6.91 -15.37 5.71
CA GLY A 168 7.50 -14.25 6.45
C GLY A 168 7.15 -12.85 5.90
N ASP A 169 6.38 -12.78 4.83
CA ASP A 169 5.76 -11.53 4.36
C ASP A 169 4.34 -11.40 4.92
N ASP A 170 4.08 -10.30 5.68
CA ASP A 170 2.81 -10.12 6.40
C ASP A 170 1.64 -9.84 5.43
N TYR A 171 1.90 -9.11 4.32
CA TYR A 171 0.90 -8.87 3.28
C TYR A 171 0.54 -10.18 2.58
N SER A 172 1.53 -10.88 2.04
CA SER A 172 1.30 -12.08 1.26
C SER A 172 0.58 -13.17 2.07
N THR A 173 1.05 -13.45 3.30
CA THR A 173 0.43 -14.45 4.17
C THR A 173 -0.95 -14.02 4.66
N GLY A 174 -1.13 -12.75 4.99
CA GLY A 174 -2.40 -12.19 5.45
C GLY A 174 -3.48 -12.29 4.36
N LEU A 175 -3.21 -11.67 3.22
CA LEU A 175 -4.17 -11.63 2.11
C LEU A 175 -4.49 -13.02 1.56
N ALA A 176 -3.48 -13.92 1.46
CA ALA A 176 -3.68 -15.30 1.03
C ALA A 176 -4.65 -16.05 1.95
N ASN A 177 -4.50 -15.90 3.27
CA ASN A 177 -5.38 -16.55 4.24
C ASN A 177 -6.80 -15.95 4.19
N TYR A 178 -6.95 -14.63 4.10
CA TYR A 178 -8.28 -14.01 3.99
C TYR A 178 -9.01 -14.43 2.71
N PHE A 179 -8.29 -14.53 1.58
CA PHE A 179 -8.87 -15.07 0.36
C PHE A 179 -9.30 -16.54 0.55
N ALA A 180 -8.41 -17.38 1.11
CA ALA A 180 -8.68 -18.80 1.30
C ALA A 180 -9.90 -19.06 2.18
N ASP A 181 -9.99 -18.35 3.30
CA ASP A 181 -11.11 -18.45 4.23
C ASP A 181 -12.42 -18.01 3.57
N ALA A 182 -12.43 -16.83 2.93
CA ALA A 182 -13.63 -16.34 2.25
C ALA A 182 -14.06 -17.24 1.08
N PHE A 183 -13.11 -17.78 0.30
CA PHE A 183 -13.41 -18.65 -0.81
C PHE A 183 -14.00 -19.98 -0.35
N ALA A 184 -13.45 -20.57 0.73
CA ALA A 184 -13.92 -21.84 1.29
C ALA A 184 -15.33 -21.72 1.93
N GLU A 185 -15.77 -20.53 2.32
CA GLU A 185 -17.13 -20.27 2.84
C GLU A 185 -18.19 -20.19 1.73
N MET A 186 -17.77 -20.03 0.45
CA MET A 186 -18.70 -19.92 -0.68
C MET A 186 -19.23 -21.30 -1.11
N ASP A 187 -20.49 -21.37 -1.53
CA ASP A 187 -21.14 -22.62 -1.92
C ASP A 187 -20.43 -23.32 -3.10
N GLY A 188 -20.01 -24.55 -2.84
CA GLY A 188 -19.31 -25.40 -3.80
C GLY A 188 -17.88 -24.97 -4.12
N CYS A 189 -17.29 -24.04 -3.35
CA CYS A 189 -15.90 -23.64 -3.47
C CYS A 189 -15.01 -24.38 -2.47
N GLU A 190 -13.79 -24.69 -2.86
CA GLU A 190 -12.78 -25.35 -2.01
C GLU A 190 -11.36 -24.86 -2.31
N VAL A 191 -10.51 -24.78 -1.29
CA VAL A 191 -9.07 -24.57 -1.45
C VAL A 191 -8.41 -25.94 -1.56
N VAL A 192 -8.02 -26.32 -2.79
CA VAL A 192 -7.48 -27.65 -3.10
C VAL A 192 -5.97 -27.76 -2.87
N TYR A 193 -5.27 -26.63 -2.76
CA TYR A 193 -3.84 -26.58 -2.49
C TYR A 193 -3.44 -25.29 -1.79
N THR A 194 -2.55 -25.39 -0.83
CA THR A 194 -1.86 -24.25 -0.21
C THR A 194 -0.37 -24.51 -0.20
N GLY A 195 0.41 -23.56 -0.70
CA GLY A 195 1.86 -23.66 -0.74
C GLY A 195 2.54 -22.38 -0.30
N THR A 196 3.78 -22.52 0.19
CA THR A 196 4.60 -21.39 0.63
C THR A 196 5.97 -21.42 -0.04
N TYR A 197 6.53 -20.23 -0.31
CA TYR A 197 7.89 -20.04 -0.77
C TYR A 197 8.60 -19.00 0.12
N ASN A 198 9.93 -18.95 0.06
CA ASN A 198 10.70 -18.01 0.87
C ASN A 198 11.05 -16.75 0.06
N THR A 199 11.27 -15.63 0.77
CA THR A 199 11.80 -14.40 0.20
C THR A 199 13.05 -14.69 -0.65
N ASN A 200 13.18 -14.02 -1.80
CA ASN A 200 14.22 -14.22 -2.81
C ASN A 200 14.21 -15.62 -3.52
N GLU A 201 13.13 -16.38 -3.41
CA GLU A 201 12.96 -17.58 -4.22
C GLU A 201 12.77 -17.19 -5.70
N THR A 202 13.44 -17.95 -6.58
CA THR A 202 13.39 -17.71 -8.04
C THR A 202 13.01 -18.97 -8.83
N ASP A 203 12.92 -20.13 -8.17
CA ASP A 203 12.48 -21.39 -8.78
C ASP A 203 11.20 -21.89 -8.11
N PHE A 204 10.08 -21.71 -8.78
CA PHE A 204 8.76 -22.11 -8.31
C PHE A 204 8.28 -23.43 -8.89
N ASN A 205 9.14 -24.20 -9.62
CA ASN A 205 8.72 -25.42 -10.31
C ASN A 205 8.11 -26.46 -9.37
N ALA A 206 8.66 -26.65 -8.17
CA ALA A 206 8.15 -27.63 -7.21
C ALA A 206 6.73 -27.27 -6.71
N ILE A 207 6.53 -26.03 -6.27
CA ILE A 207 5.25 -25.56 -5.75
C ILE A 207 4.18 -25.50 -6.85
N LEU A 208 4.55 -25.04 -8.06
CA LEU A 208 3.67 -25.00 -9.21
C LEU A 208 3.29 -26.39 -9.72
N THR A 209 4.21 -27.38 -9.65
CA THR A 209 3.90 -28.78 -9.96
C THR A 209 2.84 -29.34 -9.01
N ALA A 210 2.98 -29.08 -7.71
CA ALA A 210 2.02 -29.51 -6.70
C ALA A 210 0.67 -28.82 -6.87
N ALA A 211 0.67 -27.49 -7.09
CA ALA A 211 -0.54 -26.74 -7.38
C ALA A 211 -1.27 -27.25 -8.62
N LYS A 212 -0.53 -27.49 -9.73
CA LYS A 212 -1.08 -28.05 -10.99
C LYS A 212 -1.71 -29.43 -10.78
N ALA A 213 -1.09 -30.28 -9.96
CA ALA A 213 -1.60 -31.65 -9.69
C ALA A 213 -2.93 -31.63 -8.90
N ALA A 214 -3.23 -30.55 -8.18
CA ALA A 214 -4.51 -30.34 -7.49
C ALA A 214 -5.64 -29.90 -8.42
N ASP A 215 -5.36 -29.62 -9.69
CA ASP A 215 -6.32 -29.24 -10.73
C ASP A 215 -7.21 -28.05 -10.33
N PRO A 216 -6.63 -26.89 -9.99
CA PRO A 216 -7.37 -25.72 -9.60
C PRO A 216 -7.95 -24.95 -10.79
N ASP A 217 -9.07 -24.23 -10.58
CA ASP A 217 -9.62 -23.27 -11.53
C ASP A 217 -8.89 -21.91 -11.44
N VAL A 218 -8.39 -21.57 -10.24
CA VAL A 218 -7.68 -20.33 -9.97
C VAL A 218 -6.44 -20.56 -9.10
N LEU A 219 -5.34 -19.88 -9.44
CA LEU A 219 -4.19 -19.67 -8.56
C LEU A 219 -4.30 -18.25 -7.98
N PHE A 220 -4.41 -18.14 -6.66
CA PHE A 220 -4.32 -16.88 -5.95
C PHE A 220 -2.93 -16.73 -5.35
N ILE A 221 -2.19 -15.69 -5.78
CA ILE A 221 -0.76 -15.52 -5.49
C ILE A 221 -0.46 -14.08 -5.08
N PRO A 222 -0.86 -13.63 -3.88
CA PRO A 222 -0.48 -12.31 -3.41
C PRO A 222 1.02 -12.30 -3.08
N SER A 223 1.81 -11.65 -3.93
CA SER A 223 3.27 -11.66 -3.82
C SER A 223 3.86 -10.28 -4.11
N SER A 224 5.15 -10.12 -3.83
CA SER A 224 5.92 -8.94 -4.23
C SER A 224 5.95 -8.77 -5.76
N ILE A 225 6.19 -7.55 -6.23
CA ILE A 225 6.29 -7.20 -7.65
C ILE A 225 7.38 -8.05 -8.35
N THR A 226 8.53 -8.21 -7.71
CA THR A 226 9.65 -8.98 -8.27
C THR A 226 9.28 -10.45 -8.45
N THR A 227 8.63 -11.06 -7.48
CA THR A 227 8.20 -12.47 -7.54
C THR A 227 7.10 -12.68 -8.57
N ALA A 228 6.16 -11.75 -8.69
CA ALA A 228 5.00 -11.87 -9.58
C ALA A 228 5.39 -12.20 -11.02
N GLY A 229 6.33 -11.45 -11.61
CA GLY A 229 6.78 -11.69 -12.97
C GLY A 229 7.38 -13.07 -13.18
N ILE A 230 8.17 -13.55 -12.21
CA ILE A 230 8.84 -14.86 -12.28
C ILE A 230 7.83 -16.01 -12.18
N ILE A 231 6.92 -15.96 -11.18
CA ILE A 231 5.98 -17.04 -10.91
C ILE A 231 4.91 -17.16 -12.01
N ILE A 232 4.43 -16.03 -12.56
CA ILE A 232 3.50 -16.03 -13.71
C ILE A 232 4.14 -16.72 -14.89
N LYS A 233 5.38 -16.31 -15.26
CA LYS A 233 6.10 -16.91 -16.36
C LYS A 233 6.27 -18.41 -16.19
N GLN A 234 6.77 -18.87 -15.04
CA GLN A 234 6.98 -20.29 -14.78
C GLN A 234 5.66 -21.07 -14.79
N ALA A 235 4.57 -20.53 -14.25
CA ALA A 235 3.26 -21.16 -14.30
C ALA A 235 2.81 -21.40 -15.76
N ARG A 236 2.95 -20.41 -16.62
CA ARG A 236 2.58 -20.51 -18.05
C ARG A 236 3.52 -21.45 -18.83
N ASP A 237 4.84 -21.37 -18.60
CA ASP A 237 5.83 -22.28 -19.20
C ASP A 237 5.53 -23.76 -18.84
N MET A 238 5.00 -24.02 -17.64
CA MET A 238 4.55 -25.36 -17.22
C MET A 238 3.19 -25.76 -17.78
N GLY A 239 2.54 -24.91 -18.57
CA GLY A 239 1.22 -25.16 -19.15
C GLY A 239 0.08 -25.15 -18.12
N ILE A 240 0.19 -24.37 -17.06
CA ILE A 240 -0.91 -24.12 -16.14
C ILE A 240 -1.86 -23.14 -16.82
N THR A 241 -3.11 -23.58 -17.05
CA THR A 241 -4.17 -22.80 -17.71
C THR A 241 -5.16 -22.19 -16.73
N ALA A 242 -5.08 -22.54 -15.46
CA ALA A 242 -5.87 -21.92 -14.40
C ALA A 242 -5.75 -20.39 -14.44
N ARG A 243 -6.82 -19.69 -14.05
CA ARG A 243 -6.77 -18.23 -13.86
C ARG A 243 -5.70 -17.89 -12.83
N ILE A 244 -4.98 -16.82 -13.02
CA ILE A 244 -4.04 -16.29 -12.03
C ILE A 244 -4.63 -14.99 -11.50
N MET A 245 -4.70 -14.87 -10.18
CA MET A 245 -5.25 -13.70 -9.50
C MET A 245 -4.35 -13.30 -8.33
N ALA A 246 -4.34 -12.01 -8.03
CA ALA A 246 -3.62 -11.46 -6.88
C ALA A 246 -4.32 -10.21 -6.32
N GLY A 247 -3.64 -9.51 -5.41
CA GLY A 247 -4.07 -8.24 -4.86
C GLY A 247 -3.45 -7.04 -5.57
N ASP A 248 -3.54 -5.92 -4.89
CA ASP A 248 -3.17 -4.58 -5.34
C ASP A 248 -1.71 -4.40 -5.75
N THR A 249 -0.79 -5.10 -5.08
CA THR A 249 0.66 -5.08 -5.39
C THR A 249 0.97 -5.40 -6.85
N TRP A 250 0.07 -6.11 -7.53
CA TRP A 250 0.29 -6.53 -8.91
C TRP A 250 -0.10 -5.46 -9.95
N GLU A 251 -0.58 -4.30 -9.53
CA GLU A 251 -0.78 -3.17 -10.45
C GLU A 251 0.54 -2.44 -10.73
N ASN A 252 1.49 -3.16 -11.32
CA ASN A 252 2.78 -2.61 -11.72
C ASN A 252 3.23 -3.17 -13.07
N ALA A 253 3.56 -2.29 -14.02
CA ALA A 253 3.94 -2.67 -15.38
C ALA A 253 5.20 -3.55 -15.45
N THR A 254 6.11 -3.42 -14.47
CA THR A 254 7.33 -4.24 -14.37
C THR A 254 7.01 -5.74 -14.32
N ILE A 255 5.84 -6.12 -13.82
CA ILE A 255 5.40 -7.52 -13.78
C ILE A 255 5.25 -8.07 -15.21
N MET A 256 4.57 -7.32 -16.09
CA MET A 256 4.38 -7.71 -17.49
C MET A 256 5.69 -7.69 -18.28
N GLU A 257 6.58 -6.76 -17.97
CA GLU A 257 7.92 -6.71 -18.57
C GLU A 257 8.76 -7.96 -18.22
N ASN A 258 8.69 -8.41 -16.96
CA ASN A 258 9.45 -9.57 -16.46
C ASN A 258 8.82 -10.92 -16.84
N ALA A 259 7.50 -11.01 -16.83
CA ALA A 259 6.80 -12.25 -17.16
C ALA A 259 6.70 -12.51 -18.67
N GLY A 260 6.72 -11.45 -19.49
CA GLY A 260 6.26 -11.44 -20.87
C GLY A 260 4.75 -11.17 -20.96
N VAL A 261 4.38 -10.24 -21.85
CA VAL A 261 2.99 -9.78 -21.98
C VAL A 261 2.02 -10.93 -22.23
N GLU A 262 2.40 -11.88 -23.07
CA GLU A 262 1.60 -13.06 -23.44
C GLU A 262 1.31 -13.98 -22.24
N ASN A 263 2.19 -14.03 -21.24
CA ASN A 263 2.01 -14.85 -20.04
C ASN A 263 1.08 -14.19 -19.03
N CYS A 264 0.92 -12.87 -19.12
CA CYS A 264 0.07 -12.08 -18.23
C CYS A 264 -1.38 -11.96 -18.72
N GLU A 265 -1.70 -12.42 -19.93
CA GLU A 265 -3.05 -12.29 -20.48
C GLU A 265 -4.09 -12.92 -19.56
N GLY A 266 -5.09 -12.12 -19.14
CA GLY A 266 -6.17 -12.52 -18.25
C GLY A 266 -5.79 -12.66 -16.77
N VAL A 267 -4.58 -12.26 -16.35
CA VAL A 267 -4.22 -12.16 -14.91
C VAL A 267 -5.04 -11.03 -14.29
N ALA A 268 -5.78 -11.34 -13.21
CA ALA A 268 -6.68 -10.40 -12.57
C ALA A 268 -6.13 -9.94 -11.20
N LEU A 269 -6.45 -8.70 -10.84
CA LEU A 269 -6.07 -8.12 -9.55
C LEU A 269 -7.14 -7.15 -9.05
N SER A 270 -7.16 -6.94 -7.74
CA SER A 270 -7.92 -5.86 -7.11
C SER A 270 -7.02 -4.65 -6.89
N THR A 271 -7.58 -3.45 -6.99
CA THR A 271 -6.86 -2.20 -6.78
C THR A 271 -7.78 -1.12 -6.21
N PHE A 272 -7.25 0.08 -5.98
CA PHE A 272 -7.90 1.15 -5.23
C PHE A 272 -8.52 2.23 -6.12
N PHE A 273 -8.13 2.30 -7.40
CA PHE A 273 -8.40 3.44 -8.26
C PHE A 273 -8.31 3.04 -9.74
N ASP A 274 -9.05 3.75 -10.58
CA ASP A 274 -8.86 3.69 -12.03
C ASP A 274 -8.73 5.10 -12.63
N GLU A 275 -7.75 5.29 -13.52
CA GLU A 275 -7.45 6.60 -14.12
C GLU A 275 -8.54 7.13 -15.06
N ASN A 276 -9.54 6.31 -15.39
CA ASN A 276 -10.71 6.73 -16.17
C ASN A 276 -11.87 7.19 -15.27
N ASP A 277 -11.68 7.21 -13.95
CA ASP A 277 -12.67 7.76 -13.03
C ASP A 277 -12.86 9.26 -13.31
N THR A 278 -14.09 9.62 -13.67
CA THR A 278 -14.43 11.00 -14.07
C THR A 278 -14.33 11.98 -12.91
N ASP A 279 -14.55 11.52 -11.68
CA ASP A 279 -14.52 12.35 -10.48
C ASP A 279 -13.08 12.74 -10.12
N ALA A 280 -12.09 11.95 -10.52
CA ALA A 280 -10.67 12.23 -10.34
C ALA A 280 -9.99 12.84 -11.58
N SER A 281 -10.72 13.26 -12.59
CA SER A 281 -10.18 13.69 -13.89
C SER A 281 -9.18 14.84 -13.80
N GLU A 282 -9.34 15.78 -12.88
CA GLU A 282 -8.39 16.90 -12.67
C GLU A 282 -7.06 16.38 -12.13
N PHE A 283 -7.09 15.48 -11.14
CA PHE A 283 -5.89 14.83 -10.61
C PHE A 283 -5.18 14.05 -11.71
N VAL A 284 -5.90 13.19 -12.45
CA VAL A 284 -5.33 12.37 -13.51
C VAL A 284 -4.62 13.21 -14.56
N GLN A 285 -5.26 14.26 -15.08
CA GLN A 285 -4.67 15.16 -16.07
C GLN A 285 -3.45 15.88 -15.53
N GLY A 286 -3.53 16.39 -14.31
CA GLY A 286 -2.42 17.09 -13.64
C GLY A 286 -1.24 16.18 -13.36
N PHE A 287 -1.48 14.96 -12.88
CA PHE A 287 -0.43 13.99 -12.59
C PHE A 287 0.25 13.50 -13.88
N LYS A 288 -0.49 13.21 -14.96
CA LYS A 288 0.07 12.90 -16.28
C LYS A 288 0.94 14.04 -16.82
N ALA A 289 0.49 15.28 -16.65
CA ALA A 289 1.28 16.44 -17.03
C ALA A 289 2.56 16.58 -16.18
N TYR A 290 2.49 16.25 -14.89
CA TYR A 290 3.65 16.18 -14.01
C TYR A 290 4.66 15.14 -14.47
N LEU A 291 4.23 13.91 -14.74
CA LEU A 291 5.09 12.82 -15.22
C LEU A 291 5.75 13.19 -16.56
N ASN A 292 4.97 13.68 -17.53
CA ASN A 292 5.48 14.07 -18.85
C ASN A 292 6.38 15.32 -18.83
N GLY A 293 6.28 16.13 -17.78
CA GLY A 293 7.11 17.32 -17.58
C GLY A 293 8.44 17.05 -16.87
N ASP A 294 8.66 15.84 -16.34
CA ASP A 294 9.84 15.45 -15.58
C ASP A 294 10.33 14.05 -16.01
N ALA A 295 11.46 13.99 -16.70
CA ALA A 295 11.99 12.73 -17.22
C ALA A 295 12.38 11.72 -16.13
N GLU A 296 12.76 12.19 -14.92
CA GLU A 296 13.06 11.32 -13.79
C GLU A 296 11.75 10.75 -13.21
N ALA A 297 10.73 11.58 -13.02
CA ALA A 297 9.42 11.13 -12.58
C ALA A 297 8.82 10.11 -13.56
N LEU A 298 8.88 10.38 -14.86
CA LEU A 298 8.39 9.45 -15.88
C LEU A 298 9.14 8.11 -15.84
N LYS A 299 10.47 8.14 -15.65
CA LYS A 299 11.29 6.94 -15.50
C LYS A 299 10.91 6.12 -14.27
N LEU A 300 10.69 6.79 -13.13
CA LEU A 300 10.28 6.15 -11.88
C LEU A 300 8.87 5.53 -12.00
N ASN A 301 8.03 6.05 -12.88
CA ASN A 301 6.71 5.49 -13.22
C ASN A 301 6.76 4.44 -14.34
N GLY A 302 7.91 3.81 -14.61
CA GLY A 302 8.05 2.78 -15.62
C GLY A 302 8.06 3.32 -17.08
N ASN A 303 8.53 4.54 -17.31
CA ASN A 303 8.59 5.23 -18.61
C ASN A 303 7.25 5.38 -19.34
N ASN A 304 6.15 5.40 -18.60
CA ASN A 304 4.80 5.66 -19.10
C ASN A 304 4.07 6.64 -18.20
N ASP A 305 2.97 7.22 -18.66
CA ASP A 305 2.18 8.20 -17.90
C ASP A 305 0.88 7.62 -17.32
N THR A 306 0.75 6.29 -17.25
CA THR A 306 -0.37 5.63 -16.57
C THR A 306 -0.38 6.00 -15.10
N VAL A 307 -1.54 6.38 -14.57
CA VAL A 307 -1.70 6.72 -13.18
C VAL A 307 -1.92 5.44 -12.37
N ALA A 308 -0.88 4.99 -11.66
CA ALA A 308 -1.02 3.85 -10.77
C ALA A 308 -1.92 4.20 -9.58
N ALA A 309 -2.74 3.25 -9.13
CA ALA A 309 -3.64 3.48 -8.00
C ALA A 309 -2.88 3.91 -6.73
N VAL A 310 -1.69 3.37 -6.50
CA VAL A 310 -0.86 3.74 -5.36
C VAL A 310 -0.33 5.18 -5.45
N SER A 311 -0.20 5.75 -6.66
CA SER A 311 0.11 7.19 -6.80
C SER A 311 -1.06 8.05 -6.33
N ALA A 312 -2.29 7.64 -6.60
CA ALA A 312 -3.48 8.32 -6.08
C ALA A 312 -3.55 8.21 -4.54
N LEU A 313 -3.21 7.05 -3.97
CA LEU A 313 -3.15 6.87 -2.52
C LEU A 313 -2.04 7.70 -1.87
N GLY A 314 -0.86 7.79 -2.46
CA GLY A 314 0.24 8.65 -1.97
C GLY A 314 -0.15 10.14 -2.00
N TYR A 315 -0.91 10.56 -3.01
CA TYR A 315 -1.51 11.90 -3.06
C TYR A 315 -2.50 12.10 -1.90
N ASP A 316 -3.43 11.15 -1.69
CA ASP A 316 -4.44 11.26 -0.63
C ASP A 316 -3.84 11.17 0.78
N ALA A 317 -2.79 10.38 0.98
CA ALA A 317 -2.07 10.32 2.26
C ALA A 317 -1.42 11.67 2.60
N TYR A 318 -0.82 12.35 1.60
CA TYR A 318 -0.33 13.72 1.78
C TYR A 318 -1.48 14.68 2.12
N MET A 319 -2.59 14.62 1.38
CA MET A 319 -3.73 15.51 1.60
C MET A 319 -4.38 15.28 2.97
N ALA A 320 -4.44 14.04 3.46
CA ALA A 320 -4.91 13.74 4.82
C ALA A 320 -4.09 14.49 5.89
N ILE A 321 -2.76 14.51 5.75
CA ILE A 321 -1.89 15.26 6.66
C ILE A 321 -2.13 16.77 6.53
N ILE A 322 -2.31 17.29 5.31
CA ILE A 322 -2.59 18.72 5.09
C ILE A 322 -3.94 19.12 5.71
N GLU A 323 -4.99 18.29 5.52
CA GLU A 323 -6.30 18.55 6.12
C GLU A 323 -6.25 18.49 7.66
N ALA A 324 -5.50 17.54 8.22
CA ALA A 324 -5.26 17.49 9.66
C ALA A 324 -4.55 18.75 10.17
N LEU A 325 -3.48 19.19 9.51
CA LEU A 325 -2.72 20.38 9.88
C LEU A 325 -3.59 21.66 9.91
N LYS A 326 -4.55 21.80 9.01
CA LYS A 326 -5.50 22.93 9.01
C LYS A 326 -6.36 22.97 10.29
N ASN A 327 -6.56 21.83 10.94
CA ASN A 327 -7.39 21.66 12.12
C ASN A 327 -6.58 21.64 13.43
N VAL A 328 -5.24 21.66 13.38
CA VAL A 328 -4.39 21.74 14.57
C VAL A 328 -4.59 23.08 15.27
N SER A 329 -4.86 23.04 16.58
CA SER A 329 -4.92 24.22 17.44
C SER A 329 -3.77 24.20 18.46
N GLY A 330 -3.15 25.36 18.73
CA GLY A 330 -1.99 25.47 19.62
C GLY A 330 -0.68 25.07 18.94
N ASP A 331 0.23 24.44 19.68
CA ASP A 331 1.56 24.07 19.19
C ASP A 331 1.44 22.92 18.17
N ILE A 332 2.18 23.03 17.06
CA ILE A 332 2.25 21.99 16.05
C ILE A 332 3.22 20.92 16.56
N THR A 333 2.67 19.81 17.04
CA THR A 333 3.41 18.61 17.49
C THR A 333 2.87 17.40 16.77
N GLY A 334 3.64 16.30 16.72
CA GLY A 334 3.13 15.05 16.13
C GLY A 334 1.86 14.53 16.83
N GLU A 335 1.76 14.70 18.16
CA GLU A 335 0.57 14.35 18.93
C GLU A 335 -0.65 15.19 18.51
N ALA A 336 -0.47 16.51 18.31
CA ALA A 336 -1.56 17.38 17.82
C ALA A 336 -1.98 17.02 16.40
N VAL A 337 -1.03 16.64 15.53
CA VAL A 337 -1.32 16.17 14.17
C VAL A 337 -2.05 14.82 14.21
N ARG A 338 -1.66 13.89 15.07
CA ARG A 338 -2.36 12.61 15.29
C ARG A 338 -3.81 12.83 15.74
N ASP A 339 -4.04 13.70 16.70
CA ASP A 339 -5.38 14.01 17.21
C ASP A 339 -6.26 14.64 16.14
N ALA A 340 -5.67 15.50 15.30
CA ALA A 340 -6.35 16.10 14.17
C ALA A 340 -6.68 15.08 13.07
N LEU A 341 -5.74 14.15 12.75
CA LEU A 341 -5.95 13.06 11.79
C LEU A 341 -7.14 12.19 12.18
N ALA A 342 -7.28 11.83 13.44
CA ALA A 342 -8.41 11.01 13.93
C ALA A 342 -9.80 11.63 13.67
N SER A 343 -9.86 12.92 13.32
CA SER A 343 -11.10 13.66 13.04
C SER A 343 -11.21 14.15 11.59
N VAL A 344 -10.24 13.80 10.74
CA VAL A 344 -10.21 14.22 9.33
C VAL A 344 -11.37 13.57 8.56
N SER A 345 -12.02 14.36 7.71
CA SER A 345 -12.98 13.90 6.72
C SER A 345 -12.90 14.80 5.50
N PHE A 346 -12.57 14.25 4.34
CA PHE A 346 -12.47 14.99 3.07
C PHE A 346 -12.71 14.07 1.87
N ASP A 347 -12.99 14.67 0.72
CA ASP A 347 -13.09 13.95 -0.54
C ASP A 347 -11.71 13.93 -1.20
N GLY A 348 -11.07 12.76 -1.14
CA GLY A 348 -9.81 12.47 -1.82
C GLY A 348 -10.03 12.04 -3.28
N VAL A 349 -8.93 11.84 -4.00
CA VAL A 349 -8.99 11.36 -5.40
C VAL A 349 -9.34 9.87 -5.49
N THR A 350 -9.16 9.13 -4.40
CA THR A 350 -9.60 7.73 -4.27
C THR A 350 -10.96 7.60 -3.57
N GLY A 351 -11.78 8.65 -3.56
CA GLY A 351 -13.06 8.73 -2.87
C GLY A 351 -12.98 9.35 -1.48
N SER A 352 -14.09 9.36 -0.76
CA SER A 352 -14.15 9.96 0.58
C SER A 352 -13.22 9.25 1.56
N ILE A 353 -12.50 10.03 2.37
CA ILE A 353 -11.56 9.58 3.38
C ILE A 353 -11.99 10.11 4.73
N SER A 354 -12.21 9.20 5.65
CA SER A 354 -12.34 9.42 7.07
C SER A 354 -11.82 8.18 7.79
N PHE A 355 -11.33 8.34 9.00
CA PHE A 355 -10.71 7.24 9.73
C PHE A 355 -11.64 6.72 10.81
N ASP A 356 -11.65 5.40 11.00
CA ASP A 356 -12.33 4.74 12.14
C ASP A 356 -11.48 4.83 13.42
N GLU A 357 -11.92 4.15 14.47
CA GLU A 357 -11.24 4.11 15.77
C GLU A 357 -9.84 3.48 15.73
N ASN A 358 -9.52 2.70 14.70
CA ASN A 358 -8.22 2.09 14.49
C ASN A 358 -7.30 2.91 13.56
N GLY A 359 -7.82 3.99 12.96
CA GLY A 359 -7.09 4.76 11.96
C GLY A 359 -7.23 4.22 10.53
N ASP A 360 -8.21 3.35 10.28
CA ASP A 360 -8.46 2.75 8.97
C ASP A 360 -9.48 3.56 8.17
N ALA A 361 -9.22 3.77 6.87
CA ALA A 361 -10.19 4.42 5.99
C ALA A 361 -11.37 3.48 5.69
N ASN A 362 -12.57 4.05 5.70
CA ASN A 362 -13.78 3.31 5.37
C ASN A 362 -13.95 3.19 3.85
N LYS A 363 -13.55 2.05 3.29
CA LYS A 363 -13.67 1.72 1.86
C LYS A 363 -14.58 0.49 1.69
N ASP A 364 -15.54 0.55 0.77
CA ASP A 364 -16.59 -0.47 0.60
C ASP A 364 -16.58 -1.16 -0.78
N MET A 365 -15.70 -0.77 -1.69
CA MET A 365 -15.53 -1.42 -2.99
C MET A 365 -14.07 -1.42 -3.43
N ALA A 366 -13.72 -2.40 -4.27
CA ALA A 366 -12.43 -2.45 -4.95
C ALA A 366 -12.63 -2.41 -6.47
N TYR A 367 -11.68 -1.83 -7.16
CA TYR A 367 -11.57 -1.88 -8.62
C TYR A 367 -10.93 -3.20 -9.01
N ILE A 368 -11.49 -3.87 -10.01
CA ILE A 368 -10.91 -5.08 -10.60
C ILE A 368 -10.28 -4.71 -11.94
N LYS A 369 -9.01 -5.05 -12.09
CA LYS A 369 -8.29 -4.90 -13.35
C LYS A 369 -7.79 -6.25 -13.85
N ILE A 370 -7.66 -6.37 -15.15
CA ILE A 370 -6.99 -7.51 -15.79
C ILE A 370 -5.80 -7.01 -16.60
N MET A 371 -4.73 -7.80 -16.63
CA MET A 371 -3.62 -7.58 -17.55
C MET A 371 -4.03 -8.10 -18.93
N SER A 372 -4.01 -7.24 -19.94
CA SER A 372 -4.33 -7.61 -21.32
C SER A 372 -3.66 -6.67 -22.31
N ASP A 373 -3.09 -7.23 -23.38
CA ASP A 373 -2.38 -6.49 -24.43
C ASP A 373 -1.26 -5.56 -23.87
N GLY A 374 -0.61 -5.96 -22.77
CA GLY A 374 0.46 -5.18 -22.12
C GLY A 374 -0.03 -3.98 -21.30
N ALA A 375 -1.29 -3.92 -20.95
CA ALA A 375 -1.89 -2.87 -20.14
C ALA A 375 -2.81 -3.43 -19.04
N PHE A 376 -3.10 -2.60 -18.05
CA PHE A 376 -4.16 -2.87 -17.07
C PHE A 376 -5.49 -2.36 -17.61
N LYS A 377 -6.47 -3.27 -17.76
CA LYS A 377 -7.82 -2.92 -18.21
C LYS A 377 -8.78 -3.01 -17.03
N PHE A 378 -9.45 -1.92 -16.73
CA PHE A 378 -10.53 -1.91 -15.74
C PHE A 378 -11.72 -2.73 -16.27
N VAL A 379 -12.19 -3.69 -15.48
CA VAL A 379 -13.30 -4.56 -15.83
C VAL A 379 -14.53 -4.35 -14.97
N GLY A 380 -14.42 -3.68 -13.86
CA GLY A 380 -15.54 -3.35 -12.98
C GLY A 380 -15.13 -3.19 -11.53
N THR A 381 -16.13 -2.94 -10.69
CA THR A 381 -15.95 -2.87 -9.22
C THR A 381 -16.59 -4.07 -8.54
N GLN A 382 -15.97 -4.54 -7.47
CA GLN A 382 -16.44 -5.68 -6.68
C GLN A 382 -16.61 -5.28 -5.22
N LYS A 383 -17.74 -5.68 -4.62
CA LYS A 383 -18.03 -5.54 -3.19
C LYS A 383 -17.94 -6.89 -2.47
N THR A 384 -17.84 -6.85 -1.15
CA THR A 384 -17.78 -8.05 -0.30
C THR A 384 -19.08 -8.85 -0.27
N ASP A 385 -20.22 -8.22 -0.53
CA ASP A 385 -21.53 -8.88 -0.63
C ASP A 385 -21.74 -9.71 -1.92
N GLY A 386 -20.70 -9.81 -2.75
CA GLY A 386 -20.73 -10.52 -4.03
C GLY A 386 -21.18 -9.64 -5.20
N THR A 387 -21.59 -8.41 -4.97
CA THR A 387 -22.03 -7.50 -6.03
C THR A 387 -20.84 -7.10 -6.92
N PHE A 388 -20.91 -7.47 -8.20
CA PHE A 388 -19.98 -7.00 -9.22
C PHE A 388 -20.69 -6.02 -10.16
N THR A 389 -20.10 -4.85 -10.35
CA THR A 389 -20.59 -3.84 -11.28
C THR A 389 -19.58 -3.75 -12.43
N PRO A 390 -19.94 -4.25 -13.65
CA PRO A 390 -19.05 -4.19 -14.80
C PRO A 390 -18.67 -2.75 -15.17
N ALA A 391 -17.49 -2.57 -15.74
CA ALA A 391 -17.10 -1.33 -16.41
C ALA A 391 -18.09 -0.99 -17.53
N ALA A 392 -18.33 0.31 -17.75
CA ALA A 392 -19.29 0.81 -18.74
C ALA A 392 -18.79 0.62 -20.19
#